data_4d9387fa667fb6d5515e3a42853da2e5
#
_entry.id   4d9387fa667fb6d5515e3a42853da2e5
#
_cell.length_a   1.000
_cell.length_b   1.000
_cell.length_c   1.000
_cell.angle_alpha   90.00
_cell.angle_beta   90.00
_cell.angle_gamma   90.00
#
_symmetry.space_group_name_H-M   'P 1'
#
loop_
_entity.id
_entity.type
_entity.pdbx_description
1 polymer ?
#
loop_
_entity_poly.entity_id
_entity_poly.type
_entity_poly.pdbx_seq_one_letter_code
_entity_poly.pdbx_strand_id
1 'polypeptide(L)'
;MLPAALLVGVFFCGWVCPLGAAQDWMWRLGRLLRLPQLHVPRGLQRYLQLSRYVFYFLLLTWGIAFALLKGPYNFSKLLHGEFLTVASGVIVLFLIAGMFIKRPFCNYFCTGGARQGLWSVLRIFGIKRDTAKCGNCGQCTRACPMNIDVARTEFVRHPNCIGCLSCVAACRRKCLNYGLMPRPKGK
;
A
#
# COMPACT_ATOMS: atom_id res chain seq x y z
N MET A 1 5.12 14.42 -10.54
CA MET A 1 4.51 13.46 -9.59
C MET A 1 4.43 13.95 -8.15
N LEU A 2 5.35 14.82 -7.70
CA LEU A 2 5.30 15.40 -6.33
C LEU A 2 4.01 16.17 -6.00
N PRO A 3 3.51 17.09 -6.86
CA PRO A 3 2.28 17.85 -6.56
C PRO A 3 1.04 16.96 -6.46
N ALA A 4 0.94 15.90 -7.26
CA ALA A 4 -0.17 14.96 -7.18
C ALA A 4 -0.17 14.16 -5.86
N ALA A 5 1.00 13.81 -5.33
CA ALA A 5 1.12 13.14 -4.03
C ALA A 5 0.71 14.04 -2.86
N LEU A 6 0.91 15.35 -2.96
CA LEU A 6 0.47 16.34 -1.96
C LEU A 6 -1.05 16.58 -2.01
N LEU A 7 -1.67 16.51 -3.18
CA LEU A 7 -3.11 16.73 -3.33
C LEU A 7 -3.90 15.47 -2.94
N VAL A 8 -3.61 14.34 -3.54
CA VAL A 8 -4.44 13.13 -3.48
C VAL A 8 -3.77 11.97 -2.70
N GLY A 9 -2.50 12.13 -2.33
CA GLY A 9 -1.72 11.07 -1.69
C GLY A 9 -1.15 10.05 -2.68
N VAL A 10 -0.93 8.81 -2.23
CA VAL A 10 -0.30 7.74 -3.01
C VAL A 10 -1.30 7.09 -3.98
N PHE A 11 -2.00 7.91 -4.78
CA PHE A 11 -3.03 7.45 -5.72
C PHE A 11 -2.47 6.53 -6.81
N PHE A 12 -1.27 6.84 -7.31
CA PHE A 12 -0.62 6.05 -8.35
C PHE A 12 -0.45 4.57 -7.97
N CYS A 13 -0.07 4.29 -6.72
CA CYS A 13 0.12 2.92 -6.25
C CYS A 13 -1.19 2.13 -6.11
N GLY A 14 -2.32 2.83 -5.93
CA GLY A 14 -3.63 2.21 -5.80
C GLY A 14 -4.31 1.89 -7.14
N TRP A 15 -4.04 2.71 -8.19
CA TRP A 15 -4.86 2.71 -9.41
C TRP A 15 -4.08 2.47 -10.70
N VAL A 16 -2.81 2.91 -10.76
CA VAL A 16 -2.04 2.93 -12.01
C VAL A 16 -0.89 1.92 -12.00
N CYS A 17 -0.34 1.58 -10.82
CA CYS A 17 0.82 0.72 -10.73
C CYS A 17 0.51 -0.73 -11.18
N PRO A 18 1.12 -1.23 -12.27
CA PRO A 18 0.84 -2.58 -12.78
C PRO A 18 1.27 -3.66 -11.80
N LEU A 19 2.35 -3.43 -11.04
CA LEU A 19 2.82 -4.38 -10.03
C LEU A 19 1.82 -4.51 -8.86
N GLY A 20 1.20 -3.39 -8.46
CA GLY A 20 0.14 -3.40 -7.44
C GLY A 20 -1.10 -4.17 -7.92
N ALA A 21 -1.51 -3.96 -9.17
CA ALA A 21 -2.62 -4.68 -9.79
C ALA A 21 -2.33 -6.19 -9.91
N ALA A 22 -1.12 -6.56 -10.34
CA ALA A 22 -0.70 -7.96 -10.43
C ALA A 22 -0.76 -8.67 -9.06
N GLN A 23 -0.28 -8.03 -8.00
CA GLN A 23 -0.38 -8.60 -6.64
C GLN A 23 -1.83 -8.73 -6.15
N ASP A 24 -2.71 -7.80 -6.48
CA ASP A 24 -4.14 -7.93 -6.16
C ASP A 24 -4.80 -9.10 -6.92
N TRP A 25 -4.39 -9.32 -8.16
CA TRP A 25 -4.83 -10.44 -8.98
C TRP A 25 -4.37 -11.78 -8.37
N MET A 26 -3.09 -11.87 -8.02
CA MET A 26 -2.53 -13.07 -7.38
C MET A 26 -3.22 -13.35 -6.04
N TRP A 27 -3.53 -12.32 -5.25
CA TRP A 27 -4.27 -12.50 -4.00
C TRP A 27 -5.71 -13.00 -4.24
N ARG A 28 -6.40 -12.50 -5.30
CA ARG A 28 -7.73 -13.00 -5.68
C ARG A 28 -7.66 -14.47 -6.13
N LEU A 29 -6.63 -14.82 -6.90
CA LEU A 29 -6.37 -16.19 -7.32
C LEU A 29 -6.12 -17.10 -6.12
N GLY A 30 -5.30 -16.69 -5.16
CA GLY A 30 -5.07 -17.43 -3.91
C GLY A 30 -6.36 -17.69 -3.13
N ARG A 31 -7.28 -16.71 -3.08
CA ARG A 31 -8.61 -16.89 -2.48
C ARG A 31 -9.48 -17.89 -3.25
N LEU A 32 -9.44 -17.84 -4.58
CA LEU A 32 -10.18 -18.76 -5.43
C LEU A 32 -9.71 -20.21 -5.23
N LEU A 33 -8.40 -20.38 -5.06
CA LEU A 33 -7.77 -21.68 -4.76
C LEU A 33 -7.92 -22.08 -3.28
N ARG A 34 -8.66 -21.32 -2.47
CA ARG A 34 -8.87 -21.55 -1.03
C ARG A 34 -7.58 -21.69 -0.21
N LEU A 35 -6.50 -21.02 -0.65
CA LEU A 35 -5.25 -20.99 0.09
C LEU A 35 -5.40 -20.24 1.43
N PRO A 36 -4.65 -20.64 2.48
CA PRO A 36 -4.69 -19.97 3.77
C PRO A 36 -4.22 -18.53 3.61
N GLN A 37 -5.10 -17.57 3.95
CA GLN A 37 -4.79 -16.16 3.88
C GLN A 37 -4.09 -15.73 5.18
N LEU A 38 -2.80 -15.42 5.08
CA LEU A 38 -2.00 -15.00 6.22
C LEU A 38 -2.30 -13.53 6.58
N HIS A 39 -2.88 -13.35 7.76
CA HIS A 39 -3.08 -12.02 8.34
C HIS A 39 -1.90 -11.70 9.26
N VAL A 40 -1.03 -10.80 8.80
CA VAL A 40 0.11 -10.34 9.61
C VAL A 40 -0.41 -9.57 10.82
N PRO A 41 -0.05 -9.97 12.07
CA PRO A 41 -0.46 -9.28 13.27
C PRO A 41 0.05 -7.82 13.26
N ARG A 42 -0.76 -6.90 13.76
CA ARG A 42 -0.51 -5.44 13.67
C ARG A 42 0.83 -5.00 14.27
N GLY A 43 1.27 -5.65 15.34
CA GLY A 43 2.57 -5.37 15.95
C GLY A 43 3.71 -5.62 14.97
N LEU A 44 3.77 -6.83 14.43
CA LEU A 44 4.78 -7.24 13.46
C LEU A 44 4.71 -6.40 12.18
N GLN A 45 3.52 -6.07 11.74
CA GLN A 45 3.33 -5.26 10.54
C GLN A 45 3.95 -3.86 10.67
N ARG A 46 3.86 -3.24 11.83
CA ARG A 46 4.46 -1.92 12.08
C ARG A 46 5.98 -1.96 11.88
N TYR A 47 6.64 -2.99 12.41
CA TYR A 47 8.08 -3.19 12.22
C TYR A 47 8.43 -3.50 10.76
N LEU A 48 7.67 -4.38 10.12
CA LEU A 48 7.86 -4.70 8.70
C LEU A 48 7.59 -3.50 7.78
N GLN A 49 6.67 -2.61 8.14
CA GLN A 49 6.46 -1.37 7.39
C GLN A 49 7.59 -0.36 7.60
N LEU A 50 8.24 -0.39 8.76
CA LEU A 50 9.42 0.44 9.02
C LEU A 50 10.61 -0.01 8.16
N SER A 51 10.74 -1.33 7.90
CA SER A 51 11.85 -1.88 7.09
C SER A 51 11.94 -1.24 5.71
N ARG A 52 10.81 -0.89 5.08
CA ARG A 52 10.81 -0.22 3.76
C ARG A 52 11.44 1.18 3.80
N TYR A 53 11.35 1.90 4.93
CA TYR A 53 12.01 3.20 5.09
C TYR A 53 13.50 3.03 5.33
N VAL A 54 13.89 2.04 6.15
CA VAL A 54 15.30 1.67 6.35
C VAL A 54 15.91 1.27 5.01
N PHE A 55 15.19 0.44 4.25
CA PHE A 55 15.60 0.00 2.92
C PHE A 55 15.70 1.17 1.92
N TYR A 56 14.75 2.12 1.96
CA TYR A 56 14.79 3.33 1.17
C TYR A 56 16.03 4.19 1.48
N PHE A 57 16.35 4.42 2.75
CA PHE A 57 17.53 5.18 3.15
C PHE A 57 18.83 4.44 2.79
N LEU A 58 18.86 3.12 2.98
CA LEU A 58 20.01 2.29 2.59
C LEU A 58 20.26 2.33 1.09
N LEU A 59 19.19 2.31 0.28
CA LEU A 59 19.28 2.42 -1.17
C LEU A 59 19.65 3.84 -1.65
N LEU A 60 19.28 4.86 -0.90
CA LEU A 60 19.69 6.23 -1.19
C LEU A 60 21.21 6.39 -1.03
N THR A 61 21.81 5.70 -0.06
CA THR A 61 23.26 5.68 0.17
C THR A 61 24.00 4.75 -0.80
N TRP A 62 23.35 3.72 -1.31
CA TRP A 62 23.97 2.66 -2.14
C TRP A 62 23.41 2.64 -3.58
N GLY A 63 23.36 3.76 -4.26
CA GLY A 63 22.82 4.03 -5.61
C GLY A 63 22.65 2.87 -6.61
N ILE A 64 23.45 1.81 -6.50
CA ILE A 64 23.42 0.62 -7.37
C ILE A 64 22.13 -0.22 -7.18
N ALA A 65 21.64 -0.35 -5.93
CA ALA A 65 20.44 -1.10 -5.65
C ALA A 65 19.15 -0.37 -6.12
N PHE A 66 19.21 0.96 -6.32
CA PHE A 66 18.11 1.76 -6.85
C PHE A 66 17.72 1.36 -8.29
N ALA A 67 18.69 0.95 -9.11
CA ALA A 67 18.45 0.48 -10.48
C ALA A 67 17.73 -0.87 -10.51
N LEU A 68 17.98 -1.75 -9.54
CA LEU A 68 17.40 -3.08 -9.47
C LEU A 68 15.94 -3.09 -8.98
N LEU A 69 15.56 -2.07 -8.20
CA LEU A 69 14.25 -2.00 -7.52
C LEU A 69 13.28 -0.98 -8.13
N LYS A 70 13.56 -0.46 -9.32
CA LYS A 70 12.55 0.24 -10.13
C LYS A 70 11.48 -0.78 -10.55
N GLY A 71 10.50 -1.00 -9.68
CA GLY A 71 9.47 -2.02 -9.84
C GLY A 71 8.78 -2.04 -11.22
N PRO A 72 8.35 -0.89 -11.82
CA PRO A 72 7.71 -0.89 -13.14
C PRO A 72 8.68 -1.28 -14.27
N TYR A 73 9.95 -0.88 -14.16
CA TYR A 73 10.97 -1.17 -15.16
C TYR A 73 11.32 -2.66 -15.20
N ASN A 74 11.47 -3.28 -14.05
CA ASN A 74 11.78 -4.71 -13.95
C ASN A 74 10.57 -5.57 -14.35
N PHE A 75 9.35 -5.10 -14.10
CA PHE A 75 8.14 -5.78 -14.57
C PHE A 75 8.03 -5.77 -16.10
N SER A 76 8.39 -4.65 -16.74
CA SER A 76 8.47 -4.57 -18.20
C SER A 76 9.52 -5.55 -18.76
N LYS A 77 10.71 -5.62 -18.14
CA LYS A 77 11.74 -6.60 -18.54
C LYS A 77 11.29 -8.05 -18.39
N LEU A 78 10.55 -8.35 -17.32
CA LEU A 78 9.96 -9.67 -17.12
C LEU A 78 9.01 -10.04 -18.27
N LEU A 79 8.17 -9.11 -18.71
CA LEU A 79 7.25 -9.31 -19.84
C LEU A 79 7.99 -9.49 -21.17
N HIS A 80 9.18 -8.90 -21.33
CA HIS A 80 10.04 -9.05 -22.53
C HIS A 80 10.93 -10.30 -22.51
N GLY A 81 10.75 -11.21 -21.53
CA GLY A 81 11.41 -12.50 -21.51
C GLY A 81 12.83 -12.53 -20.94
N GLU A 82 13.35 -11.43 -20.38
CA GLU A 82 14.63 -11.44 -19.67
C GLU A 82 14.49 -12.09 -18.26
N PHE A 83 14.17 -13.38 -18.25
CA PHE A 83 13.90 -14.16 -17.03
C PHE A 83 15.11 -14.36 -16.12
N LEU A 84 16.31 -14.10 -16.60
CA LEU A 84 17.57 -14.48 -15.93
C LEU A 84 18.13 -13.43 -14.97
N THR A 85 17.47 -12.26 -14.81
CA THR A 85 17.93 -11.27 -13.85
C THR A 85 17.41 -11.57 -12.44
N VAL A 86 18.28 -11.43 -11.44
CA VAL A 86 17.94 -11.61 -10.02
C VAL A 86 16.71 -10.76 -9.61
N ALA A 87 16.57 -9.57 -10.19
CA ALA A 87 15.45 -8.68 -9.95
C ALA A 87 14.11 -9.28 -10.43
N SER A 88 14.10 -9.98 -11.55
CA SER A 88 12.91 -10.65 -12.07
C SER A 88 12.51 -11.83 -11.17
N GLY A 89 13.47 -12.61 -10.68
CA GLY A 89 13.23 -13.68 -9.73
C GLY A 89 12.63 -13.17 -8.41
N VAL A 90 13.12 -12.06 -7.92
CA VAL A 90 12.56 -11.42 -6.71
C VAL A 90 11.11 -10.96 -6.94
N ILE A 91 10.80 -10.39 -8.10
CA ILE A 91 9.41 -10.00 -8.43
C ILE A 91 8.49 -11.22 -8.47
N VAL A 92 8.91 -12.31 -9.13
CA VAL A 92 8.13 -13.55 -9.19
C VAL A 92 7.89 -14.11 -7.78
N LEU A 93 8.92 -14.14 -6.93
CA LEU A 93 8.78 -14.57 -5.54
C LEU A 93 7.73 -13.73 -4.77
N PHE A 94 7.74 -12.41 -4.95
CA PHE A 94 6.74 -11.53 -4.33
C PHE A 94 5.34 -11.65 -4.93
N LEU A 95 5.22 -12.01 -6.20
CA LEU A 95 3.93 -12.34 -6.82
C LEU A 95 3.35 -13.62 -6.21
N ILE A 96 4.17 -14.67 -6.03
CA ILE A 96 3.76 -15.91 -5.36
C ILE A 96 3.37 -15.63 -3.90
N ALA A 97 4.18 -14.86 -3.16
CA ALA A 97 3.85 -14.43 -1.81
C ALA A 97 2.54 -13.61 -1.76
N GLY A 98 2.19 -12.93 -2.84
CA GLY A 98 0.94 -12.21 -3.02
C GLY A 98 -0.32 -13.10 -2.98
N MET A 99 -0.18 -14.41 -3.20
CA MET A 99 -1.28 -15.36 -3.04
C MET A 99 -1.67 -15.57 -1.56
N PHE A 100 -0.72 -15.40 -0.65
CA PHE A 100 -0.91 -15.61 0.79
C PHE A 100 -1.10 -14.31 1.56
N ILE A 101 -0.40 -13.23 1.17
CA ILE A 101 -0.41 -11.93 1.86
C ILE A 101 -0.84 -10.85 0.88
N LYS A 102 -1.71 -9.93 1.31
CA LYS A 102 -2.10 -8.78 0.48
C LYS A 102 -0.91 -7.86 0.21
N ARG A 103 -0.54 -7.69 -1.06
CA ARG A 103 0.46 -6.73 -1.55
C ARG A 103 1.78 -6.76 -0.76
N PRO A 104 2.48 -7.90 -0.61
CA PRO A 104 3.67 -8.01 0.23
C PRO A 104 4.78 -7.08 -0.23
N PHE A 105 5.09 -7.00 -1.53
CA PHE A 105 6.10 -6.10 -2.06
C PHE A 105 5.78 -4.63 -1.80
N CYS A 106 4.56 -4.20 -2.13
CA CYS A 106 4.13 -2.81 -1.94
C CYS A 106 4.14 -2.38 -0.48
N ASN A 107 3.88 -3.32 0.43
CA ASN A 107 3.76 -3.06 1.85
C ASN A 107 5.12 -2.94 2.56
N TYR A 108 6.11 -3.76 2.15
CA TYR A 108 7.34 -3.95 2.92
C TYR A 108 8.62 -3.51 2.21
N PHE A 109 8.65 -3.52 0.86
CA PHE A 109 9.88 -3.31 0.10
C PHE A 109 9.83 -2.13 -0.88
N CYS A 110 8.65 -1.72 -1.34
CA CYS A 110 8.53 -0.70 -2.39
C CYS A 110 9.05 0.67 -1.93
N THR A 111 10.22 1.07 -2.45
CA THR A 111 10.85 2.37 -2.18
C THR A 111 10.08 3.54 -2.79
N GLY A 112 9.47 3.34 -3.96
CA GLY A 112 8.60 4.33 -4.58
C GLY A 112 7.39 4.67 -3.69
N GLY A 113 6.78 3.64 -3.08
CA GLY A 113 5.73 3.79 -2.10
C GLY A 113 6.20 4.46 -0.80
N ALA A 114 7.43 4.20 -0.35
CA ALA A 114 8.03 4.87 0.81
C ALA A 114 8.19 6.37 0.58
N ARG A 115 8.79 6.76 -0.56
CA ARG A 115 8.98 8.16 -0.94
C ARG A 115 7.66 8.93 -1.03
N GLN A 116 6.68 8.36 -1.75
CA GLN A 116 5.37 8.99 -1.87
C GLN A 116 4.61 9.01 -0.54
N GLY A 117 4.78 7.99 0.29
CA GLY A 117 4.18 7.87 1.61
C GLY A 117 4.57 9.01 2.54
N LEU A 118 5.85 9.42 2.56
CA LEU A 118 6.33 10.56 3.35
C LEU A 118 5.58 11.84 3.00
N TRP A 119 5.42 12.13 1.71
CA TRP A 119 4.69 13.33 1.26
C TRP A 119 3.18 13.21 1.44
N SER A 120 2.63 12.00 1.41
CA SER A 120 1.20 11.77 1.57
C SER A 120 0.66 12.08 2.97
N VAL A 121 1.51 12.23 3.97
CA VAL A 121 1.11 12.69 5.31
C VAL A 121 0.57 14.12 5.27
N LEU A 122 1.11 14.94 4.37
CA LEU A 122 0.70 16.33 4.14
C LEU A 122 -0.49 16.48 3.19
N ARG A 123 -1.08 15.38 2.72
CA ARG A 123 -2.17 15.40 1.74
C ARG A 123 -3.37 16.20 2.23
N ILE A 124 -3.99 16.89 1.30
CA ILE A 124 -5.17 17.75 1.53
C ILE A 124 -6.45 16.92 1.47
N PHE A 125 -6.52 15.95 0.54
CA PHE A 125 -7.66 15.06 0.39
C PHE A 125 -7.40 13.69 1.00
N GLY A 126 -8.39 13.13 1.66
CA GLY A 126 -8.26 11.81 2.28
C GLY A 126 -9.58 11.26 2.81
N ILE A 127 -9.49 10.16 3.54
CA ILE A 127 -10.64 9.46 4.08
C ILE A 127 -10.95 10.00 5.48
N LYS A 128 -12.17 10.52 5.63
CA LYS A 128 -12.73 11.00 6.90
C LYS A 128 -13.75 9.99 7.40
N ARG A 129 -13.72 9.69 8.70
CA ARG A 129 -14.71 8.86 9.37
C ARG A 129 -15.64 9.72 10.21
N ASP A 130 -16.94 9.54 10.01
CA ASP A 130 -17.97 10.07 10.90
C ASP A 130 -18.14 9.12 12.09
N THR A 131 -17.68 9.58 13.26
CA THR A 131 -17.71 8.77 14.50
C THR A 131 -19.12 8.53 15.00
N ALA A 132 -20.04 9.49 14.78
CA ALA A 132 -21.43 9.40 15.23
C ALA A 132 -22.20 8.27 14.53
N LYS A 133 -21.94 8.08 13.23
CA LYS A 133 -22.60 7.04 12.41
C LYS A 133 -21.88 5.69 12.47
N CYS A 134 -20.66 5.65 13.02
CA CYS A 134 -19.80 4.46 12.98
C CYS A 134 -20.11 3.48 14.12
N GLY A 135 -20.48 2.25 13.78
CA GLY A 135 -20.70 1.16 14.75
C GLY A 135 -19.46 0.32 15.07
N ASN A 136 -18.25 0.79 14.83
CA ASN A 136 -16.96 0.12 15.14
C ASN A 136 -16.85 -1.36 14.71
N CYS A 137 -17.54 -1.78 13.64
CA CYS A 137 -17.58 -3.17 13.18
C CYS A 137 -16.26 -3.68 12.58
N GLY A 138 -15.27 -2.81 12.33
CA GLY A 138 -13.93 -3.16 11.84
C GLY A 138 -13.86 -3.63 10.37
N GLN A 139 -14.95 -3.61 9.61
CA GLN A 139 -14.97 -4.06 8.20
C GLN A 139 -14.04 -3.23 7.32
N CYS A 140 -13.95 -1.91 7.55
CA CYS A 140 -13.05 -1.02 6.83
C CYS A 140 -11.57 -1.37 7.03
N THR A 141 -11.18 -1.77 8.24
CA THR A 141 -9.83 -2.22 8.56
C THR A 141 -9.51 -3.56 7.88
N ARG A 142 -10.44 -4.51 7.88
CA ARG A 142 -10.30 -5.80 7.19
C ARG A 142 -10.23 -5.68 5.67
N ALA A 143 -10.96 -4.72 5.10
CA ALA A 143 -10.94 -4.45 3.67
C ALA A 143 -9.67 -3.74 3.21
N CYS A 144 -8.90 -3.13 4.13
CA CYS A 144 -7.72 -2.35 3.78
C CYS A 144 -6.58 -3.26 3.27
N PRO A 145 -6.11 -3.10 2.02
CA PRO A 145 -5.00 -3.91 1.49
C PRO A 145 -3.67 -3.61 2.19
N MET A 146 -3.54 -2.42 2.80
CA MET A 146 -2.35 -2.00 3.54
C MET A 146 -2.48 -2.26 5.05
N ASN A 147 -3.56 -2.95 5.47
CA ASN A 147 -3.86 -3.33 6.86
C ASN A 147 -3.81 -2.16 7.87
N ILE A 148 -4.24 -0.97 7.43
CA ILE A 148 -4.31 0.23 8.26
C ILE A 148 -5.53 0.16 9.17
N ASP A 149 -5.40 0.58 10.43
CA ASP A 149 -6.51 0.62 11.37
C ASP A 149 -7.41 1.84 11.14
N VAL A 150 -8.28 1.72 10.13
CA VAL A 150 -9.22 2.77 9.74
C VAL A 150 -10.31 2.94 10.79
N ALA A 151 -10.68 1.87 11.51
CA ALA A 151 -11.78 1.90 12.46
C ALA A 151 -11.50 2.75 13.71
N ARG A 152 -10.22 2.97 14.06
CA ARG A 152 -9.81 3.75 15.24
C ARG A 152 -9.41 5.19 14.94
N THR A 153 -9.29 5.56 13.66
CA THR A 153 -8.86 6.89 13.26
C THR A 153 -10.03 7.69 12.72
N GLU A 154 -10.13 8.96 13.09
CA GLU A 154 -11.11 9.90 12.53
C GLU A 154 -10.68 10.34 11.12
N PHE A 155 -9.39 10.62 10.96
CA PHE A 155 -8.78 11.00 9.68
C PHE A 155 -7.66 10.01 9.34
N VAL A 156 -7.77 9.34 8.18
CA VAL A 156 -6.76 8.36 7.74
C VAL A 156 -5.57 9.09 7.13
N ARG A 157 -4.62 9.54 7.95
CA ARG A 157 -3.36 10.20 7.54
C ARG A 157 -2.15 9.25 7.55
N HIS A 158 -2.38 7.97 7.39
CA HIS A 158 -1.30 6.99 7.43
C HIS A 158 -0.43 7.07 6.16
N PRO A 159 0.92 7.09 6.26
CA PRO A 159 1.81 7.20 5.10
C PRO A 159 1.67 6.04 4.11
N ASN A 160 1.19 4.89 4.57
CA ASN A 160 0.96 3.73 3.73
C ASN A 160 -0.42 3.71 3.07
N CYS A 161 -1.26 4.73 3.26
CA CYS A 161 -2.58 4.77 2.63
C CYS A 161 -2.46 5.11 1.15
N ILE A 162 -2.79 4.15 0.30
CA ILE A 162 -2.72 4.25 -1.18
C ILE A 162 -3.98 4.85 -1.83
N GLY A 163 -4.95 5.33 -1.05
CA GLY A 163 -6.16 5.96 -1.60
C GLY A 163 -7.05 5.05 -2.45
N CYS A 164 -7.01 3.72 -2.24
CA CYS A 164 -7.76 2.74 -3.05
C CYS A 164 -9.28 2.73 -2.78
N LEU A 165 -9.76 3.47 -1.78
CA LEU A 165 -11.17 3.57 -1.38
C LEU A 165 -11.87 2.26 -1.00
N SER A 166 -11.15 1.13 -0.91
CA SER A 166 -11.73 -0.17 -0.54
C SER A 166 -12.41 -0.15 0.84
N CYS A 167 -11.91 0.65 1.77
CA CYS A 167 -12.54 0.81 3.09
C CYS A 167 -13.87 1.58 3.02
N VAL A 168 -13.99 2.54 2.08
CA VAL A 168 -15.23 3.28 1.84
C VAL A 168 -16.26 2.34 1.21
N ALA A 169 -15.87 1.57 0.19
CA ALA A 169 -16.74 0.60 -0.47
C ALA A 169 -17.23 -0.51 0.48
N ALA A 170 -16.39 -0.96 1.42
CA ALA A 170 -16.74 -1.99 2.39
C ALA A 170 -17.62 -1.47 3.54
N CYS A 171 -17.82 -0.16 3.67
CA CYS A 171 -18.56 0.43 4.78
C CYS A 171 -20.07 0.37 4.55
N ARG A 172 -20.75 -0.59 5.16
CA ARG A 172 -22.23 -0.74 5.06
C ARG A 172 -22.99 0.48 5.58
N ARG A 173 -22.48 1.15 6.60
CA ARG A 173 -23.12 2.33 7.22
C ARG A 173 -22.78 3.65 6.52
N LYS A 174 -21.97 3.63 5.44
CA LYS A 174 -21.55 4.83 4.69
C LYS A 174 -20.99 5.94 5.58
N CYS A 175 -20.34 5.58 6.70
CA CYS A 175 -19.73 6.53 7.62
C CYS A 175 -18.30 6.96 7.22
N LEU A 176 -17.80 6.50 6.08
CA LEU A 176 -16.52 6.87 5.51
C LEU A 176 -16.73 7.67 4.24
N ASN A 177 -16.19 8.89 4.22
CA ASN A 177 -16.26 9.78 3.06
C ASN A 177 -14.86 10.17 2.62
N TYR A 178 -14.67 10.36 1.31
CA TYR A 178 -13.47 10.95 0.76
C TYR A 178 -13.70 12.45 0.59
N GLY A 179 -12.83 13.28 1.18
CA GLY A 179 -13.00 14.71 1.13
C GLY A 179 -11.82 15.49 1.69
N LEU A 180 -12.00 16.78 1.84
CA LEU A 180 -11.00 17.71 2.37
C LEU A 180 -10.70 17.35 3.84
N MET A 181 -9.42 17.24 4.16
CA MET A 181 -8.97 16.97 5.52
C MET A 181 -8.55 18.28 6.20
N PRO A 182 -8.91 18.51 7.47
CA PRO A 182 -8.41 19.66 8.22
C PRO A 182 -6.88 19.57 8.31
N ARG A 183 -6.20 20.73 8.29
CA ARG A 183 -4.74 20.76 8.48
C ARG A 183 -4.34 20.04 9.77
N PRO A 184 -3.21 19.30 9.79
CA PRO A 184 -2.73 18.71 11.02
C PRO A 184 -2.50 19.85 12.03
N LYS A 185 -3.28 19.85 13.12
CA LYS A 185 -2.94 20.69 14.27
C LYS A 185 -1.62 20.14 14.81
N GLY A 186 -0.55 20.92 14.70
CA GLY A 186 0.71 20.60 15.34
C GLY A 186 0.46 20.35 16.84
N LYS A 187 0.91 19.20 17.33
CA LYS A 187 1.09 18.96 18.77
C LYS A 187 2.43 19.51 19.19
#